data_52871659a9e3a56f6f7909f1b4ac432d
#
_entry.id   52871659a9e3a56f6f7909f1b4ac432d
#
_cell.length_a   1.000
_cell.length_b   1.000
_cell.length_c   1.000
_cell.angle_alpha   90.00
_cell.angle_beta   90.00
_cell.angle_gamma   90.00
#
_symmetry.space_group_name_H-M   'P 1'
#
loop_
_entity.id
_entity.type
_entity.pdbx_description
1 polymer ?
#
loop_
_entity_poly.entity_id
_entity_poly.type
_entity_poly.pdbx_seq_one_letter_code
_entity_poly.pdbx_strand_id
1 'polypeptide(L)'
;MDPEQNEKDSILDLETEPESPLSLSIDLEQLDGHERTLQDGEERRFPPPSDFLRDLGEQRNRPVPLEHRIPTMTEDVARNALVSFVNSKCCYGNKAAGELVIQDLRQLTLYRYRLETFNESRLSEWTFEPLTSNLVDGPQNGTSPRPWDIKVQTPPLFYDDTRKFRVPHSSLVKACHKCHGHGRYKCSGCQGAGWMRCVSCSGTRQRRKQQRRCQMCSGTGRKRCITCSGRGNKTCMTCQGEKKLLHFKQLIITWKNNVFEFVSEHQLDFPGELLSKVNGENVFKDENVLVYPIIDFPKPEISLASQRAIAEHNAAFTASSRILQQNKRSPQARSGGKIQQSRQDKYSSPLKALSRQTIELIPITEVHYQYAGKTYLYFIYGLENKVYTLDYPERYCCGCAII
;
A
#
# COMPACT_ATOMS: atom_id res chain seq x y z
N MET A 1 30.88 1.08 -53.60
CA MET A 1 31.94 1.19 -52.57
C MET A 1 31.51 2.28 -51.63
N ASP A 2 30.86 1.82 -50.55
CA ASP A 2 30.45 2.66 -49.42
C ASP A 2 31.64 2.91 -48.53
N PRO A 3 31.56 3.93 -47.64
CA PRO A 3 31.42 3.53 -46.26
C PRO A 3 30.35 4.33 -45.49
N GLU A 4 29.58 3.57 -44.77
CA GLU A 4 28.75 3.99 -43.64
C GLU A 4 29.59 4.70 -42.57
N GLN A 5 29.18 5.91 -42.18
CA GLN A 5 29.64 6.55 -40.96
C GLN A 5 28.49 6.47 -39.92
N ASN A 6 28.72 5.58 -39.00
CA ASN A 6 27.92 5.31 -37.82
C ASN A 6 28.27 6.36 -36.77
N GLU A 7 27.48 7.41 -36.61
CA GLU A 7 27.56 8.32 -35.49
C GLU A 7 26.90 7.65 -34.27
N LYS A 8 27.74 7.14 -33.39
CA LYS A 8 27.38 6.75 -32.02
C LYS A 8 27.14 8.01 -31.23
N ASP A 9 25.86 8.30 -30.91
CA ASP A 9 25.49 9.20 -29.87
C ASP A 9 25.99 8.63 -28.52
N SER A 10 27.03 9.24 -27.97
CA SER A 10 27.49 8.96 -26.63
C SER A 10 26.50 9.57 -25.65
N ILE A 11 25.68 8.73 -25.08
CA ILE A 11 24.91 9.02 -23.89
C ILE A 11 25.92 9.14 -22.75
N LEU A 12 26.12 10.35 -22.26
CA LEU A 12 26.81 10.58 -20.99
C LEU A 12 25.91 10.04 -19.86
N ASP A 13 26.20 8.82 -19.47
CA ASP A 13 25.73 8.23 -18.22
C ASP A 13 26.32 9.06 -17.08
N LEU A 14 25.48 9.87 -16.47
CA LEU A 14 25.78 10.44 -15.16
C LEU A 14 25.59 9.31 -14.15
N GLU A 15 26.66 8.55 -13.95
CA GLU A 15 26.75 7.62 -12.83
C GLU A 15 26.57 8.39 -11.54
N THR A 16 25.43 8.19 -10.91
CA THR A 16 25.21 8.58 -9.52
C THR A 16 25.92 7.54 -8.69
N GLU A 17 27.13 7.84 -8.26
CA GLU A 17 27.78 7.04 -7.25
C GLU A 17 26.89 6.96 -6.00
N PRO A 18 26.68 5.76 -5.45
CA PRO A 18 26.04 5.63 -4.15
C PRO A 18 27.00 6.15 -3.10
N GLU A 19 26.63 7.22 -2.41
CA GLU A 19 27.34 7.67 -1.21
C GLU A 19 27.45 6.51 -0.23
N SER A 20 28.64 5.96 -0.11
CA SER A 20 29.00 5.00 0.92
C SER A 20 28.81 5.65 2.30
N PRO A 21 28.24 4.94 3.27
CA PRO A 21 28.20 5.46 4.62
C PRO A 21 29.64 5.62 5.12
N LEU A 22 29.99 6.84 5.52
CA LEU A 22 31.23 7.16 6.19
C LEU A 22 31.39 6.23 7.40
N SER A 23 32.23 5.22 7.26
CA SER A 23 32.73 4.44 8.37
C SER A 23 33.65 5.37 9.17
N LEU A 24 33.15 5.89 10.27
CA LEU A 24 33.98 6.46 11.30
C LEU A 24 34.82 5.32 11.93
N SER A 25 36.00 5.08 11.37
CA SER A 25 37.05 4.37 12.07
C SER A 25 37.52 5.28 13.19
N ILE A 26 37.07 5.01 14.41
CA ILE A 26 37.62 5.59 15.61
C ILE A 26 38.95 4.84 15.83
N ASP A 27 40.08 5.53 15.56
CA ASP A 27 41.40 5.08 15.95
C ASP A 27 41.45 4.94 17.48
N LEU A 28 41.60 3.70 17.93
CA LEU A 28 41.64 3.30 19.34
C LEU A 28 43.03 3.42 19.95
N GLU A 29 43.95 4.21 19.40
CA GLU A 29 45.34 4.29 19.82
C GLU A 29 45.78 5.63 20.42
N GLN A 30 44.89 6.40 21.05
CA GLN A 30 45.33 7.56 21.84
C GLN A 30 44.50 7.73 23.12
N LEU A 31 44.54 6.78 24.01
CA LEU A 31 44.22 6.96 25.42
C LEU A 31 45.27 6.24 26.27
N ASP A 32 46.47 6.78 26.21
CA ASP A 32 47.51 6.45 27.19
C ASP A 32 47.50 7.51 28.30
N GLY A 33 47.44 7.01 29.56
CA GLY A 33 47.86 7.74 30.73
C GLY A 33 46.86 8.66 31.42
N HIS A 34 46.09 8.05 32.35
CA HIS A 34 46.01 8.55 33.72
C HIS A 34 45.39 7.49 34.63
N GLU A 35 46.29 6.68 35.19
CA GLU A 35 46.02 5.89 36.38
C GLU A 35 45.70 6.82 37.54
N ARG A 36 44.41 6.98 37.89
CA ARG A 36 44.00 7.46 39.20
C ARG A 36 43.36 6.31 39.94
N THR A 37 44.16 5.73 40.81
CA THR A 37 43.70 4.96 41.95
C THR A 37 42.60 5.68 42.68
N LEU A 38 41.36 5.21 42.54
CA LEU A 38 40.28 5.49 43.45
C LEU A 38 39.95 4.19 44.19
N GLN A 39 40.37 4.21 45.47
CA GLN A 39 39.92 3.29 46.48
C GLN A 39 38.39 3.40 46.67
N ASP A 40 37.85 2.26 46.93
CA ASP A 40 36.59 1.98 47.64
C ASP A 40 35.29 2.52 47.11
N GLY A 41 34.39 1.60 46.91
CA GLY A 41 33.02 1.77 47.30
C GLY A 41 32.00 1.71 46.19
N GLU A 42 31.30 0.66 46.18
CA GLU A 42 29.98 0.47 45.59
C GLU A 42 29.92 0.36 44.06
N GLU A 43 30.11 -0.86 43.59
CA GLU A 43 29.44 -1.33 42.39
C GLU A 43 27.97 -0.96 42.49
N ARG A 44 27.54 0.16 41.87
CA ARG A 44 26.16 0.41 41.57
C ARG A 44 25.70 -0.61 40.50
N ARG A 45 25.42 -1.82 40.99
CA ARG A 45 24.62 -2.77 40.23
C ARG A 45 23.33 -2.09 39.95
N PHE A 46 23.14 -1.65 38.70
CA PHE A 46 21.80 -1.33 38.25
C PHE A 46 20.93 -2.57 38.51
N PRO A 47 19.88 -2.50 39.29
CA PRO A 47 19.00 -3.64 39.46
C PRO A 47 18.56 -4.08 38.05
N PRO A 48 18.55 -5.38 37.74
CA PRO A 48 17.95 -5.85 36.50
C PRO A 48 16.56 -5.23 36.40
N PRO A 49 16.09 -4.88 35.20
CA PRO A 49 14.74 -4.34 35.02
C PRO A 49 13.80 -5.26 35.79
N SER A 50 13.16 -4.70 36.80
CA SER A 50 12.41 -5.44 37.79
C SER A 50 11.46 -6.39 37.08
N ASP A 51 11.35 -7.62 37.56
CA ASP A 51 10.41 -8.65 37.10
C ASP A 51 8.96 -8.12 37.02
N PHE A 52 8.69 -6.98 37.65
CA PHE A 52 7.46 -6.21 37.58
C PHE A 52 7.10 -5.75 36.18
N LEU A 53 8.06 -5.45 35.30
CA LEU A 53 7.80 -5.10 33.89
C LEU A 53 7.57 -6.35 33.04
N ARG A 54 8.16 -7.47 33.41
CA ARG A 54 7.86 -8.77 32.82
C ARG A 54 6.44 -9.23 33.16
N ASP A 55 6.07 -9.15 34.44
CA ASP A 55 4.72 -9.50 34.89
C ASP A 55 3.62 -8.66 34.27
N LEU A 56 3.84 -7.36 34.08
CA LEU A 56 2.89 -6.50 33.37
C LEU A 56 2.79 -6.82 31.88
N GLY A 57 3.88 -7.27 31.24
CA GLY A 57 3.89 -7.73 29.86
C GLY A 57 3.19 -9.09 29.71
N GLU A 58 3.45 -10.02 30.63
CA GLU A 58 2.85 -11.35 30.64
C GLU A 58 1.35 -11.31 30.99
N GLN A 59 0.93 -10.44 31.91
CA GLN A 59 -0.50 -10.27 32.22
C GLN A 59 -1.31 -9.63 31.09
N ARG A 60 -0.70 -8.75 30.28
CA ARG A 60 -1.38 -8.13 29.11
C ARG A 60 -1.61 -9.11 27.96
N ASN A 61 -0.76 -10.13 27.83
CA ASN A 61 -0.80 -11.05 26.70
C ASN A 61 -1.49 -12.39 27.02
N ARG A 62 -2.03 -12.55 28.22
CA ARG A 62 -2.85 -13.73 28.54
C ARG A 62 -4.23 -13.54 27.93
N PRO A 63 -4.64 -14.42 27.00
CA PRO A 63 -6.02 -14.41 26.53
C PRO A 63 -6.93 -14.70 27.70
N VAL A 64 -8.00 -13.90 27.80
CA VAL A 64 -9.06 -14.12 28.79
C VAL A 64 -9.58 -15.55 28.63
N PRO A 65 -9.86 -16.30 29.75
CA PRO A 65 -10.42 -17.65 29.66
C PRO A 65 -11.65 -17.65 28.76
N LEU A 66 -11.64 -18.52 27.76
CA LEU A 66 -12.66 -18.61 26.70
C LEU A 66 -13.96 -19.27 27.24
N GLU A 67 -14.69 -18.56 28.07
CA GLU A 67 -16.10 -18.89 28.28
C GLU A 67 -17.01 -18.20 27.24
N HIS A 68 -16.54 -18.12 25.99
CA HIS A 68 -17.39 -17.64 24.91
C HIS A 68 -18.34 -18.76 24.52
N ARG A 69 -19.60 -18.64 24.94
CA ARG A 69 -20.67 -19.51 24.50
C ARG A 69 -21.00 -19.17 23.06
N ILE A 70 -20.42 -19.92 22.15
CA ILE A 70 -20.88 -19.90 20.76
C ILE A 70 -22.35 -20.27 20.79
N PRO A 71 -23.24 -19.51 20.16
CA PRO A 71 -24.64 -19.90 20.04
C PRO A 71 -24.74 -21.28 19.45
N THR A 72 -25.42 -22.19 20.13
CA THR A 72 -25.61 -23.54 19.63
C THR A 72 -26.46 -23.47 18.36
N MET A 73 -25.96 -24.04 17.26
CA MET A 73 -26.71 -24.13 16.03
C MET A 73 -27.90 -25.06 16.21
N THR A 74 -29.10 -24.56 15.98
CA THR A 74 -30.32 -25.38 15.97
C THR A 74 -30.65 -25.85 14.57
N GLU A 75 -31.41 -26.93 14.43
CA GLU A 75 -31.86 -27.42 13.14
C GLU A 75 -32.65 -26.39 12.34
N ASP A 76 -33.48 -25.57 13.02
CA ASP A 76 -34.26 -24.52 12.36
C ASP A 76 -33.36 -23.44 11.79
N VAL A 77 -32.34 -23.03 12.53
CA VAL A 77 -31.36 -22.02 12.03
C VAL A 77 -30.57 -22.59 10.86
N ALA A 78 -30.17 -23.85 10.95
CA ALA A 78 -29.44 -24.54 9.88
C ALA A 78 -30.27 -24.66 8.60
N ARG A 79 -31.54 -25.03 8.72
CA ARG A 79 -32.50 -25.12 7.60
C ARG A 79 -32.73 -23.72 6.97
N ASN A 80 -32.98 -22.72 7.80
CA ASN A 80 -33.22 -21.36 7.32
C ASN A 80 -32.00 -20.77 6.60
N ALA A 81 -30.79 -21.07 7.06
CA ALA A 81 -29.56 -20.67 6.40
C ALA A 81 -29.47 -21.27 4.98
N LEU A 82 -29.76 -22.59 4.85
CA LEU A 82 -29.76 -23.28 3.56
C LEU A 82 -30.85 -22.73 2.63
N VAL A 83 -32.07 -22.53 3.12
CA VAL A 83 -33.19 -21.94 2.34
C VAL A 83 -32.80 -20.55 1.82
N SER A 84 -32.21 -19.71 2.68
CA SER A 84 -31.74 -18.38 2.29
C SER A 84 -30.64 -18.42 1.22
N PHE A 85 -29.72 -19.38 1.35
CA PHE A 85 -28.66 -19.60 0.36
C PHE A 85 -29.25 -20.03 -0.98
N VAL A 86 -30.14 -21.02 -0.99
CA VAL A 86 -30.79 -21.54 -2.21
C VAL A 86 -31.60 -20.44 -2.90
N ASN A 87 -32.38 -19.66 -2.15
CA ASN A 87 -33.13 -18.52 -2.68
C ASN A 87 -32.24 -17.44 -3.31
N SER A 88 -31.00 -17.33 -2.89
CA SER A 88 -30.01 -16.39 -3.47
C SER A 88 -29.45 -16.85 -4.83
N LYS A 89 -29.71 -18.09 -5.24
CA LYS A 89 -29.16 -18.72 -6.44
C LYS A 89 -30.24 -19.01 -7.46
N CYS A 90 -30.07 -18.54 -8.67
CA CYS A 90 -31.03 -18.75 -9.76
C CYS A 90 -31.12 -20.20 -10.26
N CYS A 91 -30.13 -21.04 -9.95
CA CYS A 91 -30.00 -22.40 -10.49
C CYS A 91 -30.23 -23.49 -9.44
N TYR A 92 -30.85 -23.16 -8.31
CA TYR A 92 -31.11 -24.09 -7.22
C TYR A 92 -32.62 -24.20 -6.97
N GLY A 93 -33.13 -25.43 -6.83
CA GLY A 93 -34.52 -25.68 -6.47
C GLY A 93 -34.74 -25.59 -4.96
N ASN A 94 -35.87 -25.07 -4.56
CA ASN A 94 -36.20 -24.89 -3.13
C ASN A 94 -36.78 -26.13 -2.45
N LYS A 95 -37.22 -27.10 -3.20
CA LYS A 95 -37.92 -28.26 -2.66
C LYS A 95 -37.03 -29.08 -1.72
N ALA A 96 -35.81 -29.39 -2.14
CA ALA A 96 -34.86 -30.12 -1.31
C ALA A 96 -34.54 -29.39 0.01
N ALA A 97 -34.39 -28.07 0.00
CA ALA A 97 -34.15 -27.29 1.20
C ALA A 97 -35.36 -27.23 2.16
N GLY A 98 -36.58 -27.39 1.63
CA GLY A 98 -37.82 -27.44 2.43
C GLY A 98 -38.08 -28.82 3.03
N GLU A 99 -37.80 -29.90 2.28
CA GLU A 99 -38.15 -31.28 2.64
C GLU A 99 -37.00 -32.09 3.28
N LEU A 100 -35.79 -31.51 3.40
CA LEU A 100 -34.64 -32.22 3.96
C LEU A 100 -34.86 -32.61 5.43
N VAL A 101 -34.28 -33.74 5.83
CA VAL A 101 -34.23 -34.20 7.20
C VAL A 101 -32.79 -34.11 7.70
N ILE A 102 -32.53 -33.25 8.67
CA ILE A 102 -31.20 -33.12 9.29
C ILE A 102 -30.96 -34.38 10.12
N GLN A 103 -29.81 -35.00 9.91
CA GLN A 103 -29.40 -36.22 10.62
C GLN A 103 -28.39 -35.91 11.72
N ASP A 104 -27.45 -35.01 11.45
CA ASP A 104 -26.39 -34.64 12.39
C ASP A 104 -25.94 -33.20 12.20
N LEU A 105 -25.64 -32.56 13.30
CA LEU A 105 -25.12 -31.21 13.38
C LEU A 105 -23.82 -31.21 14.18
N ARG A 106 -22.69 -31.14 13.48
CA ARG A 106 -21.37 -31.07 14.10
C ARG A 106 -20.83 -29.67 14.13
N GLN A 107 -20.88 -29.03 15.30
CA GLN A 107 -20.38 -27.69 15.48
C GLN A 107 -18.89 -27.71 15.84
N LEU A 108 -18.11 -26.91 15.13
CA LEU A 108 -16.67 -26.75 15.27
C LEU A 108 -16.33 -25.28 15.38
N THR A 109 -15.20 -25.02 15.99
CA THR A 109 -14.69 -23.66 16.18
C THR A 109 -13.32 -23.52 15.61
N LEU A 110 -13.14 -22.56 14.73
CA LEU A 110 -11.85 -22.19 14.17
C LEU A 110 -11.41 -20.84 14.73
N TYR A 111 -10.10 -20.68 14.83
CA TYR A 111 -9.50 -19.43 15.28
C TYR A 111 -8.76 -18.78 14.11
N ARG A 112 -9.04 -17.51 13.88
CA ARG A 112 -8.31 -16.67 12.93
C ARG A 112 -7.45 -15.68 13.72
N TYR A 113 -6.14 -15.81 13.57
CA TYR A 113 -5.19 -14.82 14.04
C TYR A 113 -4.92 -13.81 12.93
N ARG A 114 -4.91 -12.53 13.26
CA ARG A 114 -4.61 -11.44 12.35
C ARG A 114 -3.70 -10.42 13.00
N LEU A 115 -2.59 -10.11 12.32
CA LEU A 115 -1.69 -9.02 12.67
C LEU A 115 -1.75 -7.95 11.60
N GLU A 116 -2.02 -6.74 11.99
CA GLU A 116 -1.98 -5.56 11.12
C GLU A 116 -0.88 -4.63 11.59
N THR A 117 0.03 -4.28 10.69
CA THR A 117 1.10 -3.31 10.96
C THR A 117 0.95 -2.14 10.01
N PHE A 118 0.60 -1.00 10.56
CA PHE A 118 0.43 0.24 9.83
C PHE A 118 1.73 1.01 9.84
N ASN A 119 2.32 1.23 8.66
CA ASN A 119 3.61 1.89 8.52
C ASN A 119 3.56 3.06 7.55
N GLU A 120 4.47 4.00 7.76
CA GLU A 120 4.67 5.16 6.91
C GLU A 120 6.05 5.09 6.26
N SER A 121 6.10 5.22 4.95
CA SER A 121 7.33 5.36 4.18
C SER A 121 7.36 6.72 3.50
N ARG A 122 8.54 7.33 3.41
CA ARG A 122 8.76 8.63 2.79
C ARG A 122 9.85 8.53 1.75
N LEU A 123 9.50 8.86 0.51
CA LEU A 123 10.41 8.91 -0.62
C LEU A 123 10.48 10.36 -1.14
N SER A 124 11.68 10.83 -1.42
CA SER A 124 11.89 12.14 -2.04
C SER A 124 12.46 11.96 -3.44
N GLU A 125 11.79 12.49 -4.44
CA GLU A 125 12.20 12.42 -5.83
C GLU A 125 12.18 13.80 -6.50
N TRP A 126 13.02 13.99 -7.52
CA TRP A 126 12.97 15.18 -8.35
C TRP A 126 11.87 15.05 -9.41
N THR A 127 11.04 16.09 -9.51
CA THR A 127 10.04 16.21 -10.56
C THR A 127 10.09 17.61 -11.18
N PHE A 128 9.32 17.82 -12.22
CA PHE A 128 9.26 19.12 -12.88
C PHE A 128 7.85 19.42 -13.40
N GLU A 129 7.57 20.70 -13.54
CA GLU A 129 6.36 21.21 -14.18
C GLU A 129 6.70 22.43 -15.07
N PRO A 130 5.83 22.82 -16.01
CA PRO A 130 6.00 24.06 -16.74
C PRO A 130 6.08 25.26 -15.79
N LEU A 131 6.98 26.21 -16.07
CA LEU A 131 7.11 27.42 -15.25
C LEU A 131 5.96 28.40 -15.57
N THR A 132 4.82 28.23 -14.90
CA THR A 132 3.63 29.09 -15.08
C THR A 132 3.58 30.25 -14.09
N SER A 133 4.33 30.17 -12.98
CA SER A 133 4.36 31.19 -11.92
C SER A 133 5.74 31.78 -11.78
N ASN A 134 5.80 33.08 -11.54
CA ASN A 134 7.04 33.80 -11.23
C ASN A 134 7.51 33.60 -9.78
N LEU A 135 6.67 33.04 -8.92
CA LEU A 135 7.01 32.76 -7.54
C LEU A 135 7.72 31.38 -7.48
N VAL A 136 9.03 31.44 -7.26
CA VAL A 136 9.88 30.27 -7.15
C VAL A 136 10.41 30.17 -5.73
N ASP A 137 9.97 29.14 -5.01
CA ASP A 137 10.47 28.82 -3.68
C ASP A 137 11.74 27.98 -3.77
N GLY A 138 12.86 28.65 -3.99
CA GLY A 138 14.17 28.02 -4.15
C GLY A 138 15.05 28.12 -2.90
N PRO A 139 16.28 27.62 -2.99
CA PRO A 139 17.27 27.61 -1.89
C PRO A 139 17.58 28.99 -1.29
N GLN A 140 17.31 30.06 -2.03
CA GLN A 140 17.46 31.43 -1.55
C GLN A 140 16.49 31.80 -0.42
N ASN A 141 15.37 31.11 -0.30
CA ASN A 141 14.34 31.34 0.72
C ASN A 141 14.56 30.53 2.00
N GLY A 142 15.53 29.62 2.01
CA GLY A 142 15.83 28.78 3.16
C GLY A 142 16.42 27.42 2.80
N THR A 143 16.70 26.63 3.81
CA THR A 143 17.21 25.26 3.65
C THR A 143 16.07 24.27 3.51
N SER A 144 16.13 23.38 2.53
CA SER A 144 15.14 22.31 2.36
C SER A 144 15.11 21.39 3.58
N PRO A 145 13.95 21.17 4.22
CA PRO A 145 13.83 20.25 5.35
C PRO A 145 14.06 18.82 4.91
N ARG A 146 14.47 17.97 5.87
CA ARG A 146 14.56 16.52 5.63
C ARG A 146 13.15 15.93 5.47
N PRO A 147 13.00 14.82 4.76
CA PRO A 147 11.67 14.20 4.54
C PRO A 147 10.86 13.96 5.82
N TRP A 148 11.55 13.65 6.93
CA TRP A 148 10.90 13.35 8.22
C TRP A 148 10.61 14.58 9.08
N ASP A 149 11.18 15.73 8.77
CA ASP A 149 10.94 16.99 9.47
C ASP A 149 9.67 17.69 8.98
N ILE A 150 9.16 17.29 7.81
CA ILE A 150 7.93 17.83 7.23
C ILE A 150 6.73 17.23 7.98
N LYS A 151 6.02 18.08 8.72
CA LYS A 151 4.82 17.68 9.45
C LYS A 151 3.65 17.49 8.48
N VAL A 152 3.04 16.32 8.49
CA VAL A 152 1.90 15.98 7.65
C VAL A 152 0.82 15.32 8.52
N GLN A 153 -0.42 15.62 8.22
CA GLN A 153 -1.55 14.96 8.87
C GLN A 153 -1.68 13.53 8.32
N THR A 154 -1.65 12.55 9.21
CA THR A 154 -1.83 11.14 8.85
C THR A 154 -3.29 10.84 8.50
N PRO A 155 -3.54 9.87 7.62
CA PRO A 155 -4.87 9.37 7.34
C PRO A 155 -5.44 8.57 8.53
N PRO A 156 -6.69 8.10 8.47
CA PRO A 156 -7.22 7.15 9.43
C PRO A 156 -6.31 5.93 9.56
N LEU A 157 -6.19 5.39 10.77
CA LEU A 157 -5.30 4.25 11.04
C LEU A 157 -5.76 3.00 10.28
N PHE A 158 -4.79 2.18 9.86
CA PHE A 158 -5.00 0.92 9.12
C PHE A 158 -5.67 1.07 7.74
N TYR A 159 -5.67 2.29 7.16
CA TYR A 159 -6.08 2.53 5.78
C TYR A 159 -4.88 2.94 4.93
N ASP A 160 -4.79 2.34 3.75
CA ASP A 160 -3.77 2.69 2.78
C ASP A 160 -4.05 4.07 2.19
N ASP A 161 -3.01 4.93 2.17
CA ASP A 161 -3.09 6.25 1.55
C ASP A 161 -1.72 6.65 0.99
N THR A 162 -1.72 7.44 -0.06
CA THR A 162 -0.49 8.00 -0.64
C THR A 162 -0.71 9.46 -0.99
N ARG A 163 0.11 10.34 -0.42
CA ARG A 163 0.05 11.77 -0.67
C ARG A 163 1.39 12.31 -1.16
N LYS A 164 1.31 13.30 -2.02
CA LYS A 164 2.45 13.96 -2.62
C LYS A 164 2.51 15.42 -2.17
N PHE A 165 3.67 15.86 -1.71
CA PHE A 165 3.91 17.21 -1.23
C PHE A 165 5.12 17.80 -1.92
N ARG A 166 5.09 19.10 -2.19
CA ARG A 166 6.29 19.83 -2.62
C ARG A 166 7.16 20.10 -1.39
N VAL A 167 8.45 19.75 -1.50
CA VAL A 167 9.41 20.07 -0.43
C VAL A 167 9.72 21.55 -0.49
N PRO A 168 9.55 22.32 0.62
CA PRO A 168 9.87 23.73 0.66
C PRO A 168 11.33 24.01 0.28
N HIS A 169 11.58 25.17 -0.29
CA HIS A 169 12.91 25.69 -0.64
C HIS A 169 13.74 24.77 -1.58
N SER A 170 13.06 23.89 -2.34
CA SER A 170 13.73 22.95 -3.23
C SER A 170 13.62 23.30 -4.72
N SER A 171 12.90 24.36 -5.06
CA SER A 171 12.56 24.66 -6.44
C SER A 171 13.74 25.30 -7.21
N LEU A 172 13.98 24.84 -8.44
CA LEU A 172 15.01 25.31 -9.35
C LEU A 172 14.43 25.53 -10.75
N VAL A 173 14.74 26.65 -11.37
CA VAL A 173 14.32 26.95 -12.74
C VAL A 173 15.41 26.50 -13.72
N LYS A 174 15.05 25.62 -14.66
CA LYS A 174 15.96 25.17 -15.72
C LYS A 174 15.31 25.34 -17.10
N ALA A 175 16.14 25.48 -18.15
CA ALA A 175 15.64 25.45 -19.52
C ALA A 175 14.99 24.08 -19.78
N CYS A 176 13.91 24.08 -20.57
CA CYS A 176 13.23 22.83 -20.91
C CYS A 176 14.18 21.90 -21.71
N HIS A 177 14.45 20.72 -21.19
CA HIS A 177 15.34 19.72 -21.80
C HIS A 177 14.81 19.22 -23.17
N LYS A 178 13.49 19.20 -23.38
CA LYS A 178 12.86 18.72 -24.61
C LYS A 178 13.01 19.70 -25.78
N CYS A 179 12.91 20.99 -25.56
CA CYS A 179 12.98 22.03 -26.59
C CYS A 179 14.18 22.97 -26.40
N HIS A 180 15.09 22.68 -25.48
CA HIS A 180 16.28 23.47 -25.19
C HIS A 180 16.00 24.97 -25.00
N GLY A 181 14.89 25.28 -24.30
CA GLY A 181 14.49 26.65 -24.05
C GLY A 181 13.75 27.37 -25.18
N HIS A 182 13.49 26.71 -26.29
CA HIS A 182 12.81 27.36 -27.44
C HIS A 182 11.28 27.43 -27.29
N GLY A 183 10.68 26.60 -26.44
CA GLY A 183 9.22 26.53 -26.24
C GLY A 183 8.49 25.78 -27.35
N ARG A 184 9.17 25.54 -28.47
CA ARG A 184 8.63 24.89 -29.67
C ARG A 184 9.69 24.03 -30.33
N TYR A 185 9.28 23.04 -31.12
CA TYR A 185 10.15 22.19 -31.93
C TYR A 185 9.62 22.09 -33.37
N LYS A 186 10.51 21.80 -34.30
CA LYS A 186 10.14 21.63 -35.69
C LYS A 186 9.11 20.51 -35.83
N CYS A 187 8.09 20.72 -36.62
CA CYS A 187 7.10 19.69 -36.92
C CYS A 187 7.74 18.53 -37.67
N SER A 188 7.69 17.33 -37.11
CA SER A 188 8.23 16.12 -37.76
C SER A 188 7.53 15.76 -39.07
N GLY A 189 6.22 16.07 -39.20
CA GLY A 189 5.45 15.77 -40.40
C GLY A 189 5.83 16.59 -41.61
N CYS A 190 6.29 17.83 -41.44
CA CYS A 190 6.71 18.70 -42.54
C CYS A 190 8.14 19.22 -42.37
N GLN A 191 8.89 18.73 -41.40
CA GLN A 191 10.28 19.11 -41.11
C GLN A 191 10.47 20.64 -40.98
N GLY A 192 9.48 21.35 -40.49
CA GLY A 192 9.51 22.79 -40.29
C GLY A 192 8.94 23.62 -41.44
N ALA A 193 8.66 23.02 -42.60
CA ALA A 193 8.19 23.74 -43.78
C ALA A 193 6.77 24.31 -43.67
N GLY A 194 5.93 23.77 -42.79
CA GLY A 194 4.51 24.12 -42.67
C GLY A 194 3.62 23.51 -43.76
N TRP A 195 4.21 23.07 -44.84
CA TRP A 195 3.54 22.54 -46.02
C TRP A 195 4.07 21.17 -46.40
N MET A 196 3.23 20.37 -47.02
CA MET A 196 3.54 19.06 -47.53
C MET A 196 3.23 19.02 -49.03
N ARG A 197 3.92 18.19 -49.78
CA ARG A 197 3.58 17.96 -51.18
C ARG A 197 2.17 17.41 -51.30
N CYS A 198 1.41 17.92 -52.24
CA CYS A 198 0.08 17.42 -52.51
C CYS A 198 0.13 15.97 -52.97
N VAL A 199 -0.48 15.07 -52.24
CA VAL A 199 -0.48 13.63 -52.57
C VAL A 199 -1.16 13.35 -53.90
N SER A 200 -2.22 14.09 -54.26
CA SER A 200 -2.99 13.87 -55.50
C SER A 200 -2.27 14.26 -56.74
N CYS A 201 -1.37 15.25 -56.73
CA CYS A 201 -0.59 15.68 -57.89
C CYS A 201 0.93 15.52 -57.67
N SER A 202 1.35 14.96 -56.56
CA SER A 202 2.77 14.77 -56.23
C SER A 202 3.63 16.03 -56.44
N GLY A 203 3.01 17.23 -56.25
CA GLY A 203 3.67 18.52 -56.43
C GLY A 203 3.66 19.07 -57.85
N THR A 204 3.16 18.34 -58.85
CA THR A 204 3.12 18.77 -60.27
C THR A 204 2.11 19.88 -60.58
N ARG A 205 1.27 20.24 -59.58
CA ARG A 205 0.19 21.23 -59.71
C ARG A 205 -0.97 20.85 -60.58
N GLN A 206 -0.80 19.84 -61.43
CA GLN A 206 -1.81 19.35 -62.37
C GLN A 206 -2.16 17.90 -62.09
N ARG A 207 -3.37 17.47 -62.47
CA ARG A 207 -3.79 16.08 -62.35
C ARG A 207 -3.16 15.27 -63.50
N ARG A 208 -2.40 14.24 -63.20
CA ARG A 208 -1.56 13.46 -64.13
C ARG A 208 -2.25 13.04 -65.46
N LYS A 209 -3.58 12.86 -65.47
CA LYS A 209 -4.32 12.37 -66.65
C LYS A 209 -5.12 13.45 -67.43
N GLN A 210 -5.25 14.67 -66.92
CA GLN A 210 -6.20 15.64 -67.49
C GLN A 210 -5.64 17.05 -67.73
N GLN A 211 -4.39 17.33 -67.52
CA GLN A 211 -3.73 18.66 -67.58
C GLN A 211 -4.51 19.80 -66.84
N ARG A 212 -5.55 19.45 -66.09
CA ARG A 212 -6.36 20.42 -65.32
C ARG A 212 -5.69 20.67 -63.96
N ARG A 213 -5.91 21.88 -63.41
CA ARG A 213 -5.45 22.24 -62.08
C ARG A 213 -5.89 21.21 -61.08
N CYS A 214 -4.95 20.80 -60.17
CA CYS A 214 -5.28 19.87 -59.10
C CYS A 214 -6.26 20.53 -58.14
N GLN A 215 -7.46 19.99 -58.02
CA GLN A 215 -8.50 20.50 -57.15
C GLN A 215 -8.12 20.42 -55.68
N MET A 216 -7.37 19.37 -55.28
CA MET A 216 -7.00 19.14 -53.88
C MET A 216 -5.99 20.15 -53.34
N CYS A 217 -5.23 20.83 -54.16
CA CYS A 217 -4.28 21.89 -53.78
C CYS A 217 -4.52 23.19 -54.52
N SER A 218 -5.62 23.29 -55.27
CA SER A 218 -5.98 24.47 -56.09
C SER A 218 -4.83 24.92 -57.01
N GLY A 219 -4.03 23.98 -57.50
CA GLY A 219 -2.89 24.22 -58.38
C GLY A 219 -1.63 24.70 -57.67
N THR A 220 -1.57 24.74 -56.35
CA THR A 220 -0.37 25.17 -55.58
C THR A 220 0.72 24.07 -55.52
N GLY A 221 0.36 22.81 -55.73
CA GLY A 221 1.25 21.65 -55.57
C GLY A 221 1.55 21.28 -54.11
N ARG A 222 1.07 22.06 -53.17
CA ARG A 222 1.35 21.91 -51.74
C ARG A 222 0.06 21.94 -50.94
N LYS A 223 0.06 21.29 -49.78
CA LYS A 223 -1.02 21.35 -48.80
C LYS A 223 -0.49 21.78 -47.44
N ARG A 224 -1.32 22.44 -46.67
CA ARG A 224 -0.99 22.71 -45.28
C ARG A 224 -0.71 21.42 -44.54
N CYS A 225 0.36 21.40 -43.79
CA CYS A 225 0.66 20.27 -42.88
C CYS A 225 -0.44 20.15 -41.82
N ILE A 226 -1.16 19.05 -41.82
CA ILE A 226 -2.22 18.79 -40.83
C ILE A 226 -1.65 18.74 -39.40
N THR A 227 -0.47 18.14 -39.26
CA THR A 227 0.17 17.92 -37.95
C THR A 227 0.49 19.22 -37.19
N CYS A 228 0.84 20.30 -37.90
CA CYS A 228 1.15 21.61 -37.32
C CYS A 228 0.19 22.72 -37.80
N SER A 229 -0.86 22.38 -38.53
CA SER A 229 -1.82 23.33 -39.08
C SER A 229 -1.16 24.45 -39.89
N GLY A 230 -0.10 24.11 -40.63
CA GLY A 230 0.66 25.07 -41.47
C GLY A 230 1.69 25.93 -40.73
N ARG A 231 1.86 25.80 -39.41
CA ARG A 231 2.78 26.63 -38.63
C ARG A 231 4.26 26.24 -38.79
N GLY A 232 4.56 25.05 -39.26
CA GLY A 232 5.94 24.50 -39.36
C GLY A 232 6.53 24.04 -38.05
N ASN A 233 5.97 24.46 -36.92
CA ASN A 233 6.42 24.09 -35.61
C ASN A 233 5.25 23.65 -34.71
N LYS A 234 5.57 22.96 -33.61
CA LYS A 234 4.62 22.54 -32.58
C LYS A 234 5.06 23.11 -31.24
N THR A 235 4.11 23.48 -30.42
CA THR A 235 4.40 23.87 -29.03
C THR A 235 4.99 22.66 -28.28
N CYS A 236 6.02 22.89 -27.50
CA CYS A 236 6.60 21.85 -26.67
C CYS A 236 5.60 21.45 -25.56
N MET A 237 5.18 20.20 -25.58
CA MET A 237 4.21 19.70 -24.61
C MET A 237 4.79 19.62 -23.20
N THR A 238 6.11 19.44 -23.06
CA THR A 238 6.79 19.34 -21.76
C THR A 238 6.78 20.64 -21.00
N CYS A 239 7.09 21.77 -21.65
CA CYS A 239 7.04 23.10 -21.02
C CYS A 239 5.82 23.92 -21.45
N GLN A 240 4.92 23.37 -22.24
CA GLN A 240 3.68 24.00 -22.72
C GLN A 240 3.91 25.38 -23.40
N GLY A 241 5.14 25.61 -23.91
CA GLY A 241 5.52 26.86 -24.53
C GLY A 241 6.31 27.82 -23.62
N GLU A 242 6.37 27.57 -22.32
CA GLU A 242 6.99 28.44 -21.31
C GLU A 242 8.52 28.45 -21.37
N LYS A 243 9.13 27.64 -22.23
CA LYS A 243 10.58 27.54 -22.46
C LYS A 243 11.38 27.02 -21.27
N LYS A 244 10.89 27.21 -20.04
CA LYS A 244 11.53 26.83 -18.78
C LYS A 244 10.65 25.83 -18.02
N LEU A 245 11.30 25.03 -17.20
CA LEU A 245 10.68 24.09 -16.29
C LEU A 245 11.08 24.46 -14.86
N LEU A 246 10.12 24.34 -13.97
CA LEU A 246 10.31 24.41 -12.54
C LEU A 246 10.57 23.00 -12.04
N HIS A 247 11.82 22.70 -11.66
CA HIS A 247 12.20 21.45 -11.01
C HIS A 247 12.10 21.62 -9.50
N PHE A 248 11.55 20.64 -8.82
CA PHE A 248 11.45 20.65 -7.36
C PHE A 248 11.49 19.23 -6.81
N LYS A 249 11.87 19.10 -5.54
CA LYS A 249 11.75 17.83 -4.84
C LYS A 249 10.30 17.60 -4.45
N GLN A 250 9.78 16.43 -4.79
CA GLN A 250 8.45 15.94 -4.38
C GLN A 250 8.64 14.90 -3.31
N LEU A 251 8.02 15.11 -2.16
CA LEU A 251 7.94 14.13 -1.08
C LEU A 251 6.69 13.27 -1.31
N ILE A 252 6.88 11.98 -1.46
CA ILE A 252 5.83 10.98 -1.55
C ILE A 252 5.77 10.28 -0.20
N ILE A 253 4.64 10.41 0.47
CA ILE A 253 4.37 9.72 1.73
C ILE A 253 3.36 8.64 1.45
N THR A 254 3.73 7.41 1.75
CA THR A 254 2.87 6.24 1.60
C THR A 254 2.61 5.62 2.97
N TRP A 255 1.35 5.56 3.33
CA TRP A 255 0.87 4.81 4.48
C TRP A 255 0.32 3.49 3.99
N LYS A 256 0.75 2.41 4.62
CA LYS A 256 0.35 1.07 4.22
C LYS A 256 -0.01 0.22 5.44
N ASN A 257 -1.15 -0.45 5.36
CA ASN A 257 -1.55 -1.47 6.31
C ASN A 257 -1.10 -2.85 5.80
N ASN A 258 -0.13 -3.44 6.48
CA ASN A 258 0.35 -4.77 6.15
C ASN A 258 -0.35 -5.77 7.04
N VAL A 259 -0.99 -6.74 6.43
CA VAL A 259 -1.83 -7.73 7.11
C VAL A 259 -1.19 -9.11 6.97
N PHE A 260 -0.99 -9.77 8.10
CA PHE A 260 -0.73 -11.20 8.17
C PHE A 260 -1.98 -11.88 8.72
N GLU A 261 -2.41 -12.96 8.11
CA GLU A 261 -3.59 -13.72 8.53
C GLU A 261 -3.26 -15.21 8.57
N PHE A 262 -3.68 -15.86 9.63
CA PHE A 262 -3.54 -17.29 9.82
C PHE A 262 -4.84 -17.86 10.40
N VAL A 263 -5.31 -18.97 9.87
CA VAL A 263 -6.48 -19.71 10.39
C VAL A 263 -5.99 -21.05 10.90
N SER A 264 -6.48 -21.44 12.07
CA SER A 264 -6.13 -22.74 12.66
C SER A 264 -6.51 -23.90 11.72
N GLU A 265 -5.70 -24.95 11.72
CA GLU A 265 -5.94 -26.12 10.89
C GLU A 265 -7.25 -26.82 11.28
N HIS A 266 -7.89 -27.39 10.29
CA HIS A 266 -9.12 -28.18 10.45
C HIS A 266 -9.10 -29.39 9.51
N GLN A 267 -9.76 -30.46 9.94
CA GLN A 267 -9.87 -31.70 9.16
C GLN A 267 -11.16 -31.76 8.32
N LEU A 268 -11.76 -30.61 8.03
CA LEU A 268 -12.98 -30.53 7.25
C LEU A 268 -12.67 -30.42 5.76
N ASP A 269 -13.50 -31.02 4.93
CA ASP A 269 -13.47 -30.80 3.47
C ASP A 269 -14.14 -29.46 3.12
N PHE A 270 -13.53 -28.38 3.64
CA PHE A 270 -14.02 -27.02 3.56
C PHE A 270 -12.94 -26.07 3.03
N PRO A 271 -13.24 -25.23 2.02
CA PRO A 271 -12.26 -24.30 1.48
C PRO A 271 -11.88 -23.18 2.48
N GLY A 272 -10.64 -23.22 2.99
CA GLY A 272 -10.14 -22.23 3.94
C GLY A 272 -10.21 -20.77 3.45
N GLU A 273 -10.18 -20.56 2.13
CA GLU A 273 -10.30 -19.21 1.53
C GLU A 273 -11.64 -18.51 1.83
N LEU A 274 -12.70 -19.28 2.13
CA LEU A 274 -14.00 -18.70 2.47
C LEU A 274 -13.99 -18.10 3.87
N LEU A 275 -13.10 -18.56 4.75
CA LEU A 275 -12.99 -18.09 6.12
C LEU A 275 -12.49 -16.64 6.19
N SER A 276 -11.67 -16.21 5.23
CA SER A 276 -11.22 -14.82 5.16
C SER A 276 -12.33 -13.80 4.85
N LYS A 277 -13.49 -14.30 4.33
CA LYS A 277 -14.62 -13.48 3.86
C LYS A 277 -15.79 -13.39 4.85
N VAL A 278 -15.61 -13.89 6.05
CA VAL A 278 -16.64 -13.89 7.11
C VAL A 278 -16.12 -13.25 8.38
N ASN A 279 -17.03 -12.76 9.20
CA ASN A 279 -16.70 -12.23 10.51
C ASN A 279 -16.74 -13.36 11.55
N GLY A 280 -15.80 -13.28 12.49
CA GLY A 280 -15.74 -14.08 13.68
C GLY A 280 -16.02 -13.25 14.94
N GLU A 281 -16.26 -13.92 16.06
CA GLU A 281 -16.32 -13.27 17.34
C GLU A 281 -14.91 -12.93 17.82
N ASN A 282 -14.70 -11.66 18.19
CA ASN A 282 -13.38 -11.20 18.62
C ASN A 282 -13.13 -11.63 20.07
N VAL A 283 -12.24 -12.60 20.25
CA VAL A 283 -11.87 -13.16 21.56
C VAL A 283 -10.64 -12.52 22.17
N PHE A 284 -9.81 -11.89 21.35
CA PHE A 284 -8.60 -11.19 21.78
C PHE A 284 -8.31 -10.02 20.87
N LYS A 285 -8.01 -8.86 21.45
CA LYS A 285 -7.56 -7.67 20.73
C LYS A 285 -6.48 -6.96 21.53
N ASP A 286 -5.33 -6.76 20.89
CA ASP A 286 -4.23 -5.93 21.40
C ASP A 286 -3.86 -4.90 20.34
N GLU A 287 -3.85 -3.63 20.72
CA GLU A 287 -3.60 -2.50 19.82
C GLU A 287 -2.62 -1.55 20.51
N ASN A 288 -1.34 -1.63 20.10
CA ASN A 288 -0.25 -0.89 20.71
C ASN A 288 0.79 -0.46 19.67
N VAL A 289 1.67 0.45 20.09
CA VAL A 289 2.85 0.85 19.28
C VAL A 289 3.74 -0.34 18.95
N LEU A 290 3.83 -1.28 19.85
CA LEU A 290 4.51 -2.55 19.70
C LEU A 290 3.62 -3.63 20.32
N VAL A 291 3.33 -4.66 19.57
CA VAL A 291 2.63 -5.85 20.06
C VAL A 291 3.63 -6.97 20.29
N TYR A 292 3.36 -7.80 21.30
CA TYR A 292 4.21 -8.93 21.65
C TYR A 292 3.53 -10.24 21.26
N PRO A 293 4.32 -11.31 21.01
CA PRO A 293 3.76 -12.61 20.72
C PRO A 293 2.78 -13.07 21.79
N ILE A 294 1.68 -13.68 21.36
CA ILE A 294 0.67 -14.25 22.25
C ILE A 294 1.22 -15.55 22.84
N ILE A 295 1.22 -15.64 24.18
CA ILE A 295 1.69 -16.81 24.93
C ILE A 295 0.46 -17.50 25.54
N ASP A 296 0.53 -18.83 25.67
CA ASP A 296 -0.47 -19.66 26.37
C ASP A 296 -1.91 -19.60 25.80
N PHE A 297 -2.03 -19.42 24.48
CA PHE A 297 -3.33 -19.60 23.84
C PHE A 297 -3.70 -21.10 23.80
N PRO A 298 -4.99 -21.49 24.02
CA PRO A 298 -5.42 -22.89 24.04
C PRO A 298 -5.07 -23.70 22.78
N LYS A 299 -4.89 -23.02 21.65
CA LYS A 299 -4.38 -23.60 20.40
C LYS A 299 -2.94 -23.13 20.17
N PRO A 300 -1.94 -24.02 20.34
CA PRO A 300 -0.52 -23.65 20.22
C PRO A 300 -0.16 -23.10 18.83
N GLU A 301 -0.87 -23.51 17.78
CA GLU A 301 -0.72 -23.01 16.42
C GLU A 301 -0.89 -21.50 16.31
N ILE A 302 -1.81 -20.92 17.08
CA ILE A 302 -2.08 -19.48 17.13
C ILE A 302 -0.89 -18.75 17.77
N SER A 303 -0.34 -19.30 18.85
CA SER A 303 0.86 -18.71 19.49
C SER A 303 2.06 -18.72 18.55
N LEU A 304 2.28 -19.82 17.83
CA LEU A 304 3.34 -19.93 16.81
C LEU A 304 3.10 -18.97 15.64
N ALA A 305 1.86 -18.86 15.16
CA ALA A 305 1.51 -17.92 14.10
C ALA A 305 1.76 -16.47 14.53
N SER A 306 1.44 -16.12 15.79
CA SER A 306 1.72 -14.80 16.34
C SER A 306 3.21 -14.49 16.39
N GLN A 307 4.05 -15.44 16.87
CA GLN A 307 5.50 -15.28 16.89
C GLN A 307 6.07 -15.07 15.48
N ARG A 308 5.66 -15.90 14.55
CA ARG A 308 6.09 -15.83 13.15
C ARG A 308 5.69 -14.51 12.49
N ALA A 309 4.43 -14.11 12.62
CA ALA A 309 3.92 -12.88 12.03
C ALA A 309 4.66 -11.64 12.52
N ILE A 310 4.90 -11.55 13.83
CA ILE A 310 5.63 -10.42 14.44
C ILE A 310 7.10 -10.42 13.96
N ALA A 311 7.75 -11.58 13.88
CA ALA A 311 9.12 -11.68 13.37
C ALA A 311 9.20 -11.26 11.89
N GLU A 312 8.28 -11.73 11.04
CA GLU A 312 8.22 -11.38 9.62
C GLU A 312 7.98 -9.87 9.42
N HIS A 313 7.02 -9.28 10.15
CA HIS A 313 6.75 -7.85 10.06
C HIS A 313 7.92 -7.00 10.56
N ASN A 314 8.56 -7.38 11.64
CA ASN A 314 9.75 -6.69 12.14
C ASN A 314 10.90 -6.77 11.12
N ALA A 315 11.18 -7.94 10.56
CA ALA A 315 12.21 -8.09 9.55
C ALA A 315 11.94 -7.27 8.29
N ALA A 316 10.67 -7.25 7.83
CA ALA A 316 10.30 -6.56 6.61
C ALA A 316 10.27 -5.03 6.75
N PHE A 317 9.87 -4.50 7.90
CA PHE A 317 9.53 -3.07 8.02
C PHE A 317 10.53 -2.25 8.83
N THR A 318 11.42 -2.87 9.62
CA THR A 318 12.40 -2.12 10.40
C THR A 318 13.48 -1.45 9.54
N ALA A 319 13.83 -2.04 8.39
CA ALA A 319 14.88 -1.54 7.51
C ALA A 319 14.40 -0.47 6.51
N SER A 320 13.15 -0.53 6.04
CA SER A 320 12.66 0.26 4.91
C SER A 320 11.63 1.33 5.26
N SER A 321 11.04 1.26 6.43
CA SER A 321 9.99 2.18 6.87
C SER A 321 10.10 2.43 8.38
N ARG A 322 9.77 3.65 8.81
CA ARG A 322 9.54 3.86 10.23
C ARG A 322 8.19 3.23 10.58
N ILE A 323 8.21 2.16 11.38
CA ILE A 323 7.10 1.89 12.26
C ILE A 323 7.01 3.17 13.07
N LEU A 324 5.90 3.90 13.01
CA LEU A 324 5.76 5.23 13.60
C LEU A 324 5.99 5.14 15.12
N GLN A 325 7.25 5.12 15.55
CA GLN A 325 7.63 5.13 16.96
C GLN A 325 7.53 6.56 17.47
N GLN A 326 6.82 6.72 18.55
CA GLN A 326 6.84 7.93 19.33
C GLN A 326 8.27 8.16 19.85
N ASN A 327 8.90 9.29 19.50
CA ASN A 327 10.12 9.73 20.16
C ASN A 327 9.85 9.88 21.66
N LYS A 328 10.38 8.97 22.46
CA LYS A 328 10.54 9.21 23.89
C LYS A 328 11.46 10.42 24.00
N ARG A 329 10.90 11.59 24.33
CA ARG A 329 11.72 12.69 24.86
C ARG A 329 12.37 12.16 26.12
N SER A 330 13.69 12.07 26.14
CA SER A 330 14.47 11.92 27.35
C SER A 330 14.03 13.02 28.31
N PRO A 331 13.82 12.74 29.60
CA PRO A 331 13.57 13.79 30.56
C PRO A 331 14.85 14.61 30.70
N GLN A 332 14.90 15.78 30.07
CA GLN A 332 15.92 16.77 30.36
C GLN A 332 15.70 17.28 31.77
N ALA A 333 16.79 17.26 32.53
CA ALA A 333 16.88 17.73 33.89
C ALA A 333 16.20 19.10 34.08
N ARG A 334 15.42 19.21 35.13
CA ARG A 334 14.80 20.44 35.62
C ARG A 334 15.88 21.43 36.05
N SER A 335 16.05 22.52 35.31
CA SER A 335 16.48 23.79 35.89
C SER A 335 15.25 24.72 35.95
N GLY A 336 15.04 25.28 37.15
CA GLY A 336 13.83 26.03 37.44
C GLY A 336 13.69 27.32 36.63
N GLY A 337 12.53 27.49 35.99
CA GLY A 337 12.11 28.73 35.36
C GLY A 337 10.61 28.64 35.16
N LYS A 338 9.86 29.51 35.84
CA LYS A 338 8.42 29.69 35.65
C LYS A 338 8.18 30.13 34.22
N ILE A 339 7.52 29.31 33.42
CA ILE A 339 7.06 29.68 32.09
C ILE A 339 5.53 29.69 32.10
N GLN A 340 5.00 30.86 31.78
CA GLN A 340 3.59 31.10 31.49
C GLN A 340 3.08 30.11 30.45
N GLN A 341 2.03 29.40 30.81
CA GLN A 341 1.30 28.48 29.96
C GLN A 341 0.53 29.28 28.89
N SER A 342 1.07 29.35 27.68
CA SER A 342 0.31 29.85 26.54
C SER A 342 -0.64 28.75 26.05
N ARG A 343 -1.91 29.14 25.91
CA ARG A 343 -3.06 28.31 25.48
C ARG A 343 -3.00 27.92 23.98
N GLN A 344 -1.98 27.22 23.52
CA GLN A 344 -1.90 26.89 22.08
C GLN A 344 -1.57 25.43 21.73
N ASP A 345 -1.60 24.50 22.71
CA ASP A 345 -1.28 23.10 22.47
C ASP A 345 -2.51 22.17 22.42
N LYS A 346 -3.58 22.58 21.76
CA LYS A 346 -4.80 21.77 21.67
C LYS A 346 -4.91 20.85 20.44
N TYR A 347 -3.92 20.83 19.53
CA TYR A 347 -4.01 20.05 18.27
C TYR A 347 -2.74 19.29 17.89
N SER A 348 -2.05 18.71 18.83
CA SER A 348 -1.04 17.71 18.48
C SER A 348 -1.22 16.46 19.34
N SER A 349 -2.26 15.69 19.05
CA SER A 349 -2.28 14.31 19.47
C SER A 349 -1.11 13.59 18.81
N PRO A 350 -0.18 13.00 19.58
CA PRO A 350 0.90 12.23 19.00
C PRO A 350 0.28 10.99 18.35
N LEU A 351 0.33 10.95 17.03
CA LEU A 351 -0.08 9.79 16.27
C LEU A 351 0.81 8.62 16.64
N LYS A 352 0.21 7.67 17.32
CA LYS A 352 0.81 6.40 17.67
C LYS A 352 0.85 5.53 16.43
N ALA A 353 2.01 5.03 16.08
CA ALA A 353 2.09 3.87 15.22
C ALA A 353 1.45 2.71 15.97
N LEU A 354 0.58 2.01 15.29
CA LEU A 354 -0.23 0.98 15.90
C LEU A 354 -0.03 -0.31 15.11
N SER A 355 0.49 -1.31 15.80
CA SER A 355 0.26 -2.69 15.41
C SER A 355 -0.98 -3.16 16.14
N ARG A 356 -1.81 -3.89 15.44
CA ARG A 356 -3.03 -4.48 15.98
C ARG A 356 -3.00 -5.97 15.76
N GLN A 357 -3.13 -6.74 16.83
CA GLN A 357 -3.34 -8.18 16.70
C GLN A 357 -4.70 -8.56 17.25
N THR A 358 -5.36 -9.45 16.56
CA THR A 358 -6.69 -9.94 16.92
C THR A 358 -6.74 -11.45 16.78
N ILE A 359 -7.50 -12.09 17.64
CA ILE A 359 -7.93 -13.47 17.47
C ILE A 359 -9.44 -13.45 17.37
N GLU A 360 -9.94 -13.99 16.28
CA GLU A 360 -11.38 -14.15 16.06
C GLU A 360 -11.74 -15.62 16.05
N LEU A 361 -12.85 -15.92 16.68
CA LEU A 361 -13.45 -17.23 16.72
C LEU A 361 -14.50 -17.32 15.62
N ILE A 362 -14.30 -18.22 14.66
CA ILE A 362 -15.20 -18.43 13.53
C ILE A 362 -15.95 -19.74 13.76
N PRO A 363 -17.28 -19.69 13.98
CA PRO A 363 -18.09 -20.88 14.08
C PRO A 363 -18.23 -21.54 12.71
N ILE A 364 -18.11 -22.87 12.67
CA ILE A 364 -18.45 -23.70 11.51
C ILE A 364 -19.33 -24.82 12.00
N THR A 365 -20.41 -25.07 11.26
CA THR A 365 -21.30 -26.20 11.51
C THR A 365 -21.35 -27.05 10.26
N GLU A 366 -20.95 -28.29 10.39
CA GLU A 366 -21.11 -29.36 9.40
C GLU A 366 -22.49 -29.96 9.56
N VAL A 367 -23.30 -29.95 8.52
CA VAL A 367 -24.70 -30.38 8.56
C VAL A 367 -24.89 -31.58 7.61
N HIS A 368 -25.13 -32.74 8.19
CA HIS A 368 -25.50 -33.93 7.42
C HIS A 368 -27.03 -33.99 7.33
N TYR A 369 -27.53 -34.12 6.11
CA TYR A 369 -28.98 -34.23 5.88
C TYR A 369 -29.33 -35.29 4.84
N GLN A 370 -30.54 -35.80 4.92
CA GLN A 370 -31.10 -36.76 3.99
C GLN A 370 -32.19 -36.13 3.14
N TYR A 371 -32.15 -36.41 1.84
CA TYR A 371 -33.19 -36.04 0.89
C TYR A 371 -33.31 -37.12 -0.18
N ALA A 372 -34.55 -37.55 -0.48
CA ALA A 372 -34.86 -38.62 -1.46
C ALA A 372 -34.01 -39.90 -1.28
N GLY A 373 -33.77 -40.32 -0.01
CA GLY A 373 -33.01 -41.51 0.32
C GLY A 373 -31.49 -41.43 0.19
N LYS A 374 -30.94 -40.24 -0.13
CA LYS A 374 -29.50 -39.99 -0.22
C LYS A 374 -29.07 -39.02 0.87
N THR A 375 -27.83 -39.20 1.36
CA THR A 375 -27.21 -38.31 2.34
C THR A 375 -26.38 -37.24 1.62
N TYR A 376 -26.49 -36.03 2.08
CA TYR A 376 -25.77 -34.84 1.57
C TYR A 376 -25.15 -34.06 2.72
N LEU A 377 -24.22 -33.16 2.39
CA LEU A 377 -23.46 -32.34 3.33
C LEU A 377 -23.45 -30.90 2.90
N TYR A 378 -23.63 -29.99 3.87
CA TYR A 378 -23.29 -28.59 3.70
C TYR A 378 -22.68 -28.00 4.97
N PHE A 379 -22.01 -26.89 4.82
CA PHE A 379 -21.37 -26.15 5.92
C PHE A 379 -22.05 -24.81 6.11
N ILE A 380 -22.25 -24.44 7.38
CA ILE A 380 -22.64 -23.09 7.79
C ILE A 380 -21.43 -22.48 8.48
N TYR A 381 -21.01 -21.30 8.08
CA TYR A 381 -19.80 -20.68 8.59
C TYR A 381 -19.92 -19.18 8.78
N GLY A 382 -19.15 -18.66 9.78
CA GLY A 382 -19.15 -17.27 10.18
C GLY A 382 -20.39 -16.85 10.97
N LEU A 383 -20.35 -15.64 11.54
CA LEU A 383 -21.47 -15.08 12.29
C LEU A 383 -22.68 -14.74 11.40
N GLU A 384 -22.44 -14.60 10.08
CA GLU A 384 -23.47 -14.33 9.09
C GLU A 384 -24.21 -15.59 8.63
N ASN A 385 -23.91 -16.75 9.18
CA ASN A 385 -24.49 -18.05 8.79
C ASN A 385 -24.42 -18.28 7.27
N LYS A 386 -23.27 -17.99 6.65
CA LYS A 386 -23.08 -18.28 5.24
C LYS A 386 -23.04 -19.78 5.00
N VAL A 387 -23.55 -20.20 3.83
CA VAL A 387 -23.65 -21.61 3.47
C VAL A 387 -22.67 -21.92 2.35
N TYR A 388 -21.99 -23.06 2.49
CA TYR A 388 -21.19 -23.70 1.46
C TYR A 388 -21.64 -25.15 1.27
N THR A 389 -21.90 -25.55 0.05
CA THR A 389 -22.25 -26.93 -0.30
C THR A 389 -21.49 -27.34 -1.56
N LEU A 390 -20.93 -28.53 -1.56
CA LEU A 390 -20.30 -29.14 -2.73
C LEU A 390 -21.33 -29.74 -3.67
N ASP A 391 -22.28 -30.45 -3.09
CA ASP A 391 -23.31 -31.17 -3.83
C ASP A 391 -24.70 -30.84 -3.26
N TYR A 392 -25.51 -30.17 -4.09
CA TYR A 392 -26.89 -29.83 -3.74
C TYR A 392 -27.82 -30.60 -4.70
N PRO A 393 -28.82 -31.36 -4.18
CA PRO A 393 -29.61 -32.29 -4.97
C PRO A 393 -30.40 -31.67 -6.12
N GLU A 394 -30.85 -30.41 -5.96
CA GLU A 394 -31.65 -29.69 -6.97
C GLU A 394 -30.83 -28.56 -7.61
N ARG A 395 -29.61 -28.85 -7.96
CA ARG A 395 -28.78 -27.93 -8.75
C ARG A 395 -29.07 -28.14 -10.23
N TYR A 396 -29.78 -27.23 -10.85
CA TYR A 396 -30.04 -27.25 -12.29
C TYR A 396 -28.91 -26.52 -13.01
N CYS A 397 -28.32 -27.16 -14.00
CA CYS A 397 -27.54 -26.41 -14.97
C CYS A 397 -28.50 -25.44 -15.67
N CYS A 398 -28.42 -24.15 -15.44
CA CYS A 398 -28.98 -23.18 -16.35
C CYS A 398 -28.34 -23.48 -17.70
N GLY A 399 -29.02 -24.24 -18.56
CA GLY A 399 -28.64 -24.38 -19.94
C GLY A 399 -28.55 -22.97 -20.50
N CYS A 400 -27.36 -22.41 -20.55
CA CYS A 400 -27.10 -21.34 -21.48
C CYS A 400 -27.36 -21.93 -22.84
N ALA A 401 -28.58 -21.80 -23.35
CA ALA A 401 -28.82 -21.87 -24.77
C ALA A 401 -27.99 -20.73 -25.35
N ILE A 402 -26.79 -21.05 -25.78
CA ILE A 402 -26.02 -20.20 -26.68
C ILE A 402 -26.83 -20.27 -27.98
N ILE A 403 -27.64 -19.24 -28.20
CA ILE A 403 -28.24 -18.94 -29.50
C ILE A 403 -27.23 -18.12 -30.27
#